data_f74f54d5b1793b8385c4d224c2ad7599
#
_entry.id   f74f54d5b1793b8385c4d224c2ad7599
#
_cell.length_a   1.000
_cell.length_b   1.000
_cell.length_c   1.000
_cell.angle_alpha   90.00
_cell.angle_beta   90.00
_cell.angle_gamma   90.00
#
_symmetry.space_group_name_H-M   'P 1'
#
loop_
_entity.id
_entity.type
_entity.pdbx_description
1 polymer ?
#
loop_
_entity_poly.entity_id
_entity_poly.type
_entity_poly.pdbx_seq_one_letter_code
_entity_poly.pdbx_strand_id
1 'polypeptide(L)'
;MLKWVLDLGLAVLLSGLEVAALVAFWFVEGIKKWAAKGGPVPGGTSRFFLVLSVGATSSALISYGFSWADLPVACASQVVLAALLTLLLILSAGTECGKRISRYRLRRRLRRERRRWHESQREGRLHASAPVRRCWEQW
;
A
#
# COMPACT_ATOMS: atom_id res chain seq x y z
N MET A 1 -1.27 -3.61 45.83
CA MET A 1 0.04 -3.69 45.13
C MET A 1 0.08 -4.83 44.10
N LEU A 2 -0.41 -6.01 44.38
CA LEU A 2 -0.36 -7.16 43.45
C LEU A 2 -1.05 -6.89 42.09
N LYS A 3 -2.22 -6.22 42.10
CA LYS A 3 -2.94 -5.87 40.86
C LYS A 3 -2.13 -4.97 39.91
N TRP A 4 -1.40 -4.00 40.45
CA TRP A 4 -0.54 -3.12 39.65
C TRP A 4 0.63 -3.84 38.99
N VAL A 5 1.23 -4.79 39.72
CA VAL A 5 2.33 -5.60 39.17
C VAL A 5 1.82 -6.52 38.04
N LEU A 6 0.63 -7.10 38.24
CA LEU A 6 -0.01 -7.93 37.22
C LEU A 6 -0.42 -7.11 35.99
N ASP A 7 -1.01 -5.92 36.18
CA ASP A 7 -1.41 -5.03 35.08
C ASP A 7 -0.20 -4.60 34.24
N LEU A 8 0.87 -4.14 34.89
CA LEU A 8 2.12 -3.78 34.22
C LEU A 8 2.76 -4.98 33.51
N GLY A 9 2.79 -6.14 34.20
CA GLY A 9 3.34 -7.37 33.61
C GLY A 9 2.61 -7.83 32.34
N LEU A 10 1.27 -7.80 32.38
CA LEU A 10 0.43 -8.12 31.22
C LEU A 10 0.60 -7.11 30.10
N ALA A 11 0.66 -5.81 30.42
CA ALA A 11 0.90 -4.76 29.42
C ALA A 11 2.22 -4.96 28.67
N VAL A 12 3.30 -5.21 29.40
CA VAL A 12 4.64 -5.43 28.80
C VAL A 12 4.67 -6.73 28.01
N LEU A 13 4.09 -7.81 28.53
CA LEU A 13 4.11 -9.12 27.87
C LEU A 13 3.33 -9.11 26.57
N LEU A 14 2.11 -8.55 26.56
CA LEU A 14 1.27 -8.48 25.36
C LEU A 14 1.86 -7.54 24.32
N SER A 15 2.26 -6.34 24.71
CA SER A 15 2.90 -5.39 23.79
C SER A 15 4.21 -5.95 23.22
N GLY A 16 5.00 -6.63 24.04
CA GLY A 16 6.23 -7.31 23.61
C GLY A 16 5.95 -8.43 22.60
N LEU A 17 4.92 -9.25 22.81
CA LEU A 17 4.51 -10.31 21.91
C LEU A 17 4.06 -9.76 20.54
N GLU A 18 3.27 -8.69 20.54
CA GLU A 18 2.78 -8.05 19.31
C GLU A 18 3.93 -7.42 18.53
N VAL A 19 4.85 -6.71 19.20
CA VAL A 19 6.05 -6.16 18.55
C VAL A 19 6.93 -7.28 17.99
N ALA A 20 7.14 -8.35 18.75
CA ALA A 20 7.90 -9.51 18.28
C ALA A 20 7.28 -10.16 17.04
N ALA A 21 5.94 -10.30 17.02
CA ALA A 21 5.23 -10.83 15.85
C ALA A 21 5.39 -9.93 14.61
N LEU A 22 5.32 -8.61 14.77
CA LEU A 22 5.56 -7.65 13.69
C LEU A 22 7.00 -7.71 13.16
N VAL A 23 7.98 -7.77 14.07
CA VAL A 23 9.40 -7.90 13.69
C VAL A 23 9.64 -9.22 12.95
N ALA A 24 9.09 -10.33 13.43
CA ALA A 24 9.19 -11.62 12.77
C ALA A 24 8.57 -11.59 11.37
N PHE A 25 7.40 -10.97 11.22
CA PHE A 25 6.75 -10.79 9.92
C PHE A 25 7.64 -9.97 8.96
N TRP A 26 8.18 -8.85 9.43
CA TRP A 26 9.09 -8.01 8.63
C TRP A 26 10.34 -8.77 8.21
N PHE A 27 10.90 -9.56 9.10
CA PHE A 27 12.07 -10.37 8.81
C PHE A 27 11.79 -11.43 7.73
N VAL A 28 10.66 -12.15 7.85
CA VAL A 28 10.24 -13.14 6.85
C VAL A 28 9.99 -12.51 5.48
N GLU A 29 9.31 -11.36 5.42
CA GLU A 29 9.09 -10.66 4.15
C GLU A 29 10.40 -10.08 3.59
N GLY A 30 11.34 -9.66 4.44
CA GLY A 30 12.69 -9.24 4.06
C GLY A 30 13.46 -10.38 3.41
N ILE A 31 13.45 -11.58 4.00
CA ILE A 31 14.10 -12.78 3.43
C ILE A 31 13.48 -13.14 2.07
N LYS A 32 12.15 -13.14 1.95
CA LYS A 32 11.47 -13.41 0.66
C LYS A 32 11.89 -12.44 -0.42
N LYS A 33 12.00 -11.15 -0.08
CA LYS A 33 12.43 -10.09 -0.98
C LYS A 33 13.88 -10.26 -1.41
N TRP A 34 14.74 -10.66 -0.47
CA TRP A 34 16.14 -10.97 -0.75
C TRP A 34 16.25 -12.20 -1.66
N ALA A 35 15.53 -13.29 -1.35
CA ALA A 35 15.51 -14.50 -2.17
C ALA A 35 15.00 -14.26 -3.60
N ALA A 36 14.06 -13.33 -3.76
CA ALA A 36 13.58 -12.89 -5.08
C ALA A 36 14.55 -11.92 -5.80
N LYS A 37 15.78 -11.76 -5.33
CA LYS A 37 16.81 -10.86 -5.90
C LYS A 37 16.29 -9.44 -6.14
N GLY A 38 15.46 -8.93 -5.22
CA GLY A 38 14.86 -7.60 -5.31
C GLY A 38 13.66 -7.49 -6.27
N GLY A 39 13.22 -8.58 -6.88
CA GLY A 39 12.02 -8.63 -7.72
C GLY A 39 10.72 -8.45 -6.93
N PRO A 40 9.60 -8.18 -7.60
CA PRO A 40 8.31 -8.05 -6.94
C PRO A 40 7.85 -9.41 -6.39
N VAL A 41 7.60 -9.46 -5.06
CA VAL A 41 7.03 -10.64 -4.41
C VAL A 41 5.51 -10.61 -4.57
N PRO A 42 4.89 -11.59 -5.25
CA PRO A 42 3.44 -11.59 -5.47
C PRO A 42 2.70 -11.68 -4.13
N GLY A 43 1.73 -10.79 -3.93
CA GLY A 43 0.88 -10.77 -2.74
C GLY A 43 1.52 -10.16 -1.48
N GLY A 44 2.74 -9.64 -1.51
CA GLY A 44 3.41 -9.05 -0.34
C GLY A 44 2.62 -7.88 0.26
N THR A 45 2.12 -6.98 -0.58
CA THR A 45 1.31 -5.83 -0.13
C THR A 45 0.01 -6.27 0.53
N SER A 46 -0.69 -7.26 -0.04
CA SER A 46 -1.96 -7.75 0.52
C SER A 46 -1.76 -8.41 1.89
N ARG A 47 -0.70 -9.21 2.06
CA ARG A 47 -0.36 -9.83 3.33
C ARG A 47 0.00 -8.79 4.40
N PHE A 48 0.73 -7.75 4.02
CA PHE A 48 1.05 -6.65 4.91
C PHE A 48 -0.19 -5.95 5.45
N PHE A 49 -1.14 -5.60 4.58
CA PHE A 49 -2.42 -5.03 4.99
C PHE A 49 -3.23 -5.97 5.88
N LEU A 50 -3.24 -7.25 5.56
CA LEU A 50 -3.94 -8.26 6.37
C LEU A 50 -3.35 -8.34 7.77
N VAL A 51 -2.03 -8.42 7.91
CA VAL A 51 -1.36 -8.49 9.21
C VAL A 51 -1.61 -7.23 10.03
N LEU A 52 -1.51 -6.03 9.44
CA LEU A 52 -1.82 -4.80 10.15
C LEU A 52 -3.29 -4.70 10.58
N SER A 53 -4.22 -5.13 9.72
CA SER A 53 -5.65 -5.13 10.04
C SER A 53 -5.97 -6.10 11.17
N VAL A 54 -5.44 -7.33 11.12
CA VAL A 54 -5.62 -8.32 12.18
C VAL A 54 -4.98 -7.82 13.48
N GLY A 55 -3.76 -7.27 13.43
CA GLY A 55 -3.10 -6.70 14.60
C GLY A 55 -3.91 -5.56 15.24
N ALA A 56 -4.39 -4.60 14.45
CA ALA A 56 -5.18 -3.48 14.96
C ALA A 56 -6.51 -3.95 15.58
N THR A 57 -7.20 -4.91 14.95
CA THR A 57 -8.47 -5.43 15.49
C THR A 57 -8.26 -6.28 16.74
N SER A 58 -7.21 -7.10 16.79
CA SER A 58 -6.91 -7.89 17.99
C SER A 58 -6.55 -7.00 19.18
N SER A 59 -5.68 -5.98 18.98
CA SER A 59 -5.34 -5.02 20.04
C SER A 59 -6.57 -4.25 20.53
N ALA A 60 -7.48 -3.86 19.65
CA ALA A 60 -8.73 -3.20 20.03
C ALA A 60 -9.65 -4.12 20.86
N LEU A 61 -9.79 -5.38 20.47
CA LEU A 61 -10.59 -6.37 21.22
C LEU A 61 -9.99 -6.67 22.60
N ILE A 62 -8.68 -6.82 22.68
CA ILE A 62 -7.95 -7.04 23.95
C ILE A 62 -8.12 -5.83 24.86
N SER A 63 -8.00 -4.60 24.33
CA SER A 63 -8.23 -3.37 25.08
C SER A 63 -9.65 -3.31 25.65
N TYR A 64 -10.66 -3.70 24.86
CA TYR A 64 -12.03 -3.78 25.33
C TYR A 64 -12.18 -4.80 26.47
N GLY A 65 -11.56 -5.97 26.37
CA GLY A 65 -11.54 -6.97 27.44
C GLY A 65 -10.90 -6.44 28.74
N PHE A 66 -9.78 -5.69 28.63
CA PHE A 66 -9.11 -5.12 29.81
C PHE A 66 -9.89 -3.98 30.46
N SER A 67 -10.73 -3.26 29.73
CA SER A 67 -11.63 -2.26 30.32
C SER A 67 -12.64 -2.87 31.27
N TRP A 68 -13.03 -4.11 31.03
CA TRP A 68 -13.94 -4.86 31.95
C TRP A 68 -13.21 -5.47 33.15
N ALA A 69 -11.91 -5.67 33.06
CA ALA A 69 -11.10 -6.26 34.12
C ALA A 69 -10.45 -5.23 35.05
N ASP A 70 -10.79 -3.93 34.93
CA ASP A 70 -10.21 -2.82 35.69
C ASP A 70 -8.66 -2.79 35.64
N LEU A 71 -8.07 -3.04 34.44
CA LEU A 71 -6.64 -3.02 34.19
C LEU A 71 -6.27 -1.80 33.30
N PRO A 72 -6.13 -0.60 33.89
CA PRO A 72 -6.03 0.63 33.12
C PRO A 72 -4.72 0.77 32.32
N VAL A 73 -3.60 0.25 32.82
CA VAL A 73 -2.30 0.34 32.13
C VAL A 73 -2.25 -0.58 30.91
N ALA A 74 -2.74 -1.81 31.06
CA ALA A 74 -2.84 -2.75 29.96
C ALA A 74 -3.83 -2.25 28.89
N CYS A 75 -4.97 -1.71 29.28
CA CYS A 75 -5.93 -1.09 28.39
C CYS A 75 -5.31 0.08 27.61
N ALA A 76 -4.66 1.02 28.30
CA ALA A 76 -4.03 2.18 27.65
C ALA A 76 -2.92 1.78 26.67
N SER A 77 -2.08 0.82 27.02
CA SER A 77 -1.02 0.34 26.12
C SER A 77 -1.57 -0.27 24.83
N GLN A 78 -2.66 -1.05 24.94
CA GLN A 78 -3.31 -1.66 23.79
C GLN A 78 -4.05 -0.64 22.92
N VAL A 79 -4.66 0.40 23.48
CA VAL A 79 -5.26 1.51 22.71
C VAL A 79 -4.18 2.24 21.90
N VAL A 80 -3.05 2.56 22.52
CA VAL A 80 -1.94 3.23 21.83
C VAL A 80 -1.41 2.36 20.68
N LEU A 81 -1.24 1.07 20.92
CA LEU A 81 -0.75 0.14 19.91
C LEU A 81 -1.75 0.01 18.72
N ALA A 82 -3.04 -0.14 19.04
CA ALA A 82 -4.09 -0.18 18.01
C ALA A 82 -4.13 1.12 17.18
N ALA A 83 -3.96 2.28 17.82
CA ALA A 83 -3.90 3.57 17.14
C ALA A 83 -2.68 3.66 16.21
N LEU A 84 -1.51 3.23 16.66
CA LEU A 84 -0.28 3.22 15.86
C LEU A 84 -0.41 2.28 14.66
N LEU A 85 -0.94 1.07 14.82
CA LEU A 85 -1.16 0.12 13.75
C LEU A 85 -2.17 0.65 12.72
N THR A 86 -3.24 1.28 13.18
CA THR A 86 -4.24 1.92 12.32
C THR A 86 -3.62 3.08 11.54
N LEU A 87 -2.80 3.91 12.17
CA LEU A 87 -2.08 5.00 11.49
C LEU A 87 -1.15 4.47 10.41
N LEU A 88 -0.36 3.43 10.71
CA LEU A 88 0.52 2.78 9.75
C LEU A 88 -0.28 2.20 8.57
N LEU A 89 -1.45 1.64 8.83
CA LEU A 89 -2.34 1.11 7.80
C LEU A 89 -2.85 2.23 6.88
N ILE A 90 -3.28 3.37 7.43
CA ILE A 90 -3.74 4.53 6.65
C ILE A 90 -2.60 5.09 5.80
N LEU A 91 -1.41 5.28 6.38
CA LEU A 91 -0.25 5.81 5.65
C LEU A 91 0.17 4.88 4.52
N SER A 92 0.22 3.56 4.77
CA SER A 92 0.58 2.58 3.74
C SER A 92 -0.47 2.48 2.64
N ALA A 93 -1.78 2.54 2.97
CA ALA A 93 -2.85 2.60 1.99
C ALA A 93 -2.77 3.87 1.13
N GLY A 94 -2.48 5.01 1.73
CA GLY A 94 -2.29 6.29 1.03
C GLY A 94 -1.17 6.23 -0.01
N THR A 95 -0.02 5.65 0.33
CA THR A 95 1.12 5.50 -0.59
C THR A 95 0.79 4.56 -1.77
N GLU A 96 0.09 3.46 -1.53
CA GLU A 96 -0.33 2.54 -2.60
C GLU A 96 -1.41 3.13 -3.51
N CYS A 97 -2.37 3.87 -2.95
CA CYS A 97 -3.34 4.65 -3.74
C CYS A 97 -2.64 5.68 -4.63
N GLY A 98 -1.68 6.42 -4.10
CA GLY A 98 -0.89 7.40 -4.85
C GLY A 98 -0.17 6.75 -6.05
N LYS A 99 0.47 5.61 -5.86
CA LYS A 99 1.14 4.85 -6.93
C LYS A 99 0.15 4.36 -8.00
N ARG A 100 -1.03 3.90 -7.62
CA ARG A 100 -2.07 3.47 -8.57
C ARG A 100 -2.60 4.64 -9.41
N ILE A 101 -2.88 5.78 -8.78
CA ILE A 101 -3.35 7.00 -9.46
C ILE A 101 -2.28 7.52 -10.43
N SER A 102 -1.01 7.54 -10.02
CA SER A 102 0.10 7.95 -10.88
C SER A 102 0.23 7.06 -12.11
N ARG A 103 0.17 5.73 -11.95
CA ARG A 103 0.19 4.77 -13.08
C ARG A 103 -1.01 4.95 -14.00
N TYR A 104 -2.20 5.23 -13.46
CA TYR A 104 -3.39 5.48 -14.26
C TYR A 104 -3.28 6.77 -15.07
N ARG A 105 -2.76 7.85 -14.48
CA ARG A 105 -2.50 9.14 -15.16
C ARG A 105 -1.47 8.97 -16.28
N LEU A 106 -0.39 8.23 -16.04
CA LEU A 106 0.63 7.93 -17.05
C LEU A 106 0.04 7.16 -18.24
N ARG A 107 -0.76 6.11 -17.97
CA ARG A 107 -1.44 5.34 -19.04
C ARG A 107 -2.40 6.20 -19.86
N ARG A 108 -3.11 7.15 -19.21
CA ARG A 108 -3.98 8.10 -19.93
C ARG A 108 -3.17 9.04 -20.85
N ARG A 109 -2.02 9.54 -20.39
CA ARG A 109 -1.13 10.39 -21.21
C ARG A 109 -0.63 9.62 -22.42
N LEU A 110 -0.08 8.43 -22.24
CA LEU A 110 0.42 7.58 -23.32
C LEU A 110 -0.67 7.22 -24.36
N ARG A 111 -1.91 6.97 -23.91
CA ARG A 111 -3.03 6.75 -24.84
C ARG A 111 -3.36 7.99 -25.66
N ARG A 112 -3.29 9.20 -25.10
CA ARG A 112 -3.51 10.46 -25.82
C ARG A 112 -2.40 10.72 -26.85
N GLU A 113 -1.15 10.50 -26.48
CA GLU A 113 0.00 10.64 -27.38
C GLU A 113 -0.07 9.65 -28.56
N ARG A 114 -0.42 8.39 -28.27
CA ARG A 114 -0.62 7.38 -29.31
C ARG A 114 -1.74 7.78 -30.29
N ARG A 115 -2.85 8.34 -29.83
CA ARG A 115 -3.92 8.85 -30.70
C ARG A 115 -3.42 9.98 -31.59
N ARG A 116 -2.74 10.99 -31.04
CA ARG A 116 -2.15 12.10 -31.81
C ARG A 116 -1.17 11.59 -32.86
N TRP A 117 -0.35 10.61 -32.51
CA TRP A 117 0.58 10.02 -33.46
C TRP A 117 -0.13 9.31 -34.63
N HIS A 118 -1.22 8.58 -34.36
CA HIS A 118 -2.04 7.98 -35.41
C HIS A 118 -2.77 9.02 -36.29
N GLU A 119 -3.22 10.12 -35.70
CA GLU A 119 -3.85 11.22 -36.42
C GLU A 119 -2.85 11.90 -37.35
N SER A 120 -1.66 12.25 -36.86
CA SER A 120 -0.61 12.85 -37.69
C SER A 120 -0.14 11.92 -38.81
N GLN A 121 -0.08 10.62 -38.57
CA GLN A 121 0.22 9.65 -39.66
C GLN A 121 -0.90 9.55 -40.69
N ARG A 122 -2.17 9.68 -40.31
CA ARG A 122 -3.28 9.72 -41.25
C ARG A 122 -3.22 10.97 -42.14
N GLU A 123 -2.98 12.13 -41.55
CA GLU A 123 -2.81 13.39 -42.27
C GLU A 123 -1.64 13.34 -43.24
N GLY A 124 -0.49 12.83 -42.79
CA GLY A 124 0.67 12.62 -43.67
C GLY A 124 0.38 11.72 -44.88
N ARG A 125 -0.42 10.66 -44.69
CA ARG A 125 -0.84 9.80 -45.81
C ARG A 125 -1.81 10.49 -46.75
N LEU A 126 -2.72 11.33 -46.24
CA LEU A 126 -3.65 12.08 -47.07
C LEU A 126 -2.89 13.11 -47.96
N HIS A 127 -1.89 13.76 -47.40
CA HIS A 127 -1.03 14.68 -48.16
C HIS A 127 -0.15 13.94 -49.19
N ALA A 128 0.34 12.76 -48.87
CA ALA A 128 1.12 11.95 -49.77
C ALA A 128 0.30 11.33 -50.93
N SER A 129 -1.00 11.11 -50.70
CA SER A 129 -1.93 10.59 -51.70
C SER A 129 -2.64 11.69 -52.51
N ALA A 130 -2.42 12.95 -52.18
CA ALA A 130 -2.94 14.05 -52.99
C ALA A 130 -2.33 13.93 -54.41
N PRO A 131 -3.17 13.83 -55.46
CA PRO A 131 -2.64 13.69 -56.82
C PRO A 131 -1.77 14.91 -57.11
N VAL A 132 -0.51 14.68 -57.41
CA VAL A 132 0.38 15.72 -57.97
C VAL A 132 -0.30 16.17 -59.22
N ARG A 133 -1.03 17.29 -59.17
CA ARG A 133 -1.55 17.95 -60.37
C ARG A 133 -0.32 18.22 -61.25
N ARG A 134 -0.22 17.47 -62.34
CA ARG A 134 0.90 17.60 -63.26
C ARG A 134 0.82 19.00 -63.82
N CYS A 135 1.75 19.88 -63.47
CA CYS A 135 1.86 21.26 -63.94
C CYS A 135 2.07 21.39 -65.47
N TRP A 136 1.96 20.30 -66.26
CA TRP A 136 2.19 20.33 -67.69
C TRP A 136 0.91 20.43 -68.54
N GLU A 137 -0.28 20.57 -67.93
CA GLU A 137 -1.51 20.84 -68.67
C GLU A 137 -1.76 22.34 -68.96
N GLN A 138 -0.79 23.23 -68.71
CA GLN A 138 -0.88 24.65 -68.96
C GLN A 138 0.06 25.17 -70.07
N TRP A 139 0.42 24.33 -71.03
CA TRP A 139 1.09 24.81 -72.26
C TRP A 139 0.27 24.45 -73.49
#